data_37a003de82d748fad375666c336a163f
#
_entry.id   37a003de82d748fad375666c336a163f
#
_cell.length_a   1.000
_cell.length_b   1.000
_cell.length_c   1.000
_cell.angle_alpha   90.00
_cell.angle_beta   90.00
_cell.angle_gamma   90.00
#
_symmetry.space_group_name_H-M   'P 1'
#
loop_
_entity.id
_entity.type
_entity.pdbx_description
1 polymer ?
#
loop_
_entity_poly.entity_id
_entity_poly.type
_entity_poly.pdbx_seq_one_letter_code
_entity_poly.pdbx_strand_id
1 'polypeptide(L)'
;MAKTTKYSGSQTEKNLEAAFAGESQARNKYTYFASVAKKQGFEQIADLFLKTADNEKEHAKMWFKELNGIGDTAENLLAAAEGENYEWTDMYEDFAKTAEEEGFTELAHKFRLVAAIEKHHEERYRALLRNVETAEVFKRSEIKVWECRNCGHIVVGKEAPEVCPVCNHPQSYFEIHAVNY
;
A
#
# COMPACT_ATOMS: atom_id res chain seq x y z
N MET A 1 -7.07 10.89 -11.89
CA MET A 1 -7.32 10.72 -13.36
C MET A 1 -6.45 9.60 -13.89
N ALA A 2 -7.00 8.67 -14.70
CA ALA A 2 -6.19 7.63 -15.34
C ALA A 2 -5.08 8.27 -16.20
N LYS A 3 -3.84 7.83 -16.02
CA LYS A 3 -2.71 8.32 -16.82
C LYS A 3 -2.86 7.82 -18.26
N THR A 4 -2.76 8.71 -19.24
CA THR A 4 -2.83 8.34 -20.66
C THR A 4 -1.63 7.48 -21.04
N THR A 5 -1.88 6.35 -21.70
CA THR A 5 -0.85 5.44 -22.22
C THR A 5 -0.91 5.37 -23.75
N LYS A 6 0.10 4.78 -24.38
CA LYS A 6 0.06 4.48 -25.82
C LYS A 6 -1.05 3.47 -26.19
N TYR A 7 -1.66 2.84 -25.21
CA TYR A 7 -2.73 1.84 -25.40
C TYR A 7 -4.13 2.42 -25.15
N SER A 8 -4.25 3.70 -24.73
CA SER A 8 -5.50 4.29 -24.26
C SER A 8 -6.66 4.13 -25.25
N GLY A 9 -7.79 3.58 -24.76
CA GLY A 9 -9.00 3.29 -25.51
C GLY A 9 -8.95 2.00 -26.35
N SER A 10 -7.85 1.25 -26.32
CA SER A 10 -7.70 0.01 -27.11
C SER A 10 -8.18 -1.23 -26.32
N GLN A 11 -8.41 -2.33 -27.05
CA GLN A 11 -8.63 -3.64 -26.42
C GLN A 11 -7.37 -4.12 -25.65
N THR A 12 -6.16 -3.71 -26.10
CA THR A 12 -4.91 -4.03 -25.42
C THR A 12 -4.84 -3.40 -24.05
N GLU A 13 -5.31 -2.18 -23.86
CA GLU A 13 -5.41 -1.55 -22.52
C GLU A 13 -6.27 -2.39 -21.57
N LYS A 14 -7.46 -2.77 -22.02
CA LYS A 14 -8.36 -3.66 -21.23
C LYS A 14 -7.71 -5.02 -20.91
N ASN A 15 -6.93 -5.57 -21.84
CA ASN A 15 -6.21 -6.81 -21.62
C ASN A 15 -5.10 -6.63 -20.57
N LEU A 16 -4.39 -5.49 -20.56
CA LEU A 16 -3.38 -5.16 -19.55
C LEU A 16 -4.00 -4.99 -18.16
N GLU A 17 -5.14 -4.30 -18.08
CA GLU A 17 -5.91 -4.16 -16.83
C GLU A 17 -6.36 -5.52 -16.30
N ALA A 18 -6.92 -6.37 -17.17
CA ALA A 18 -7.35 -7.72 -16.80
C ALA A 18 -6.18 -8.61 -16.37
N ALA A 19 -5.04 -8.51 -17.05
CA ALA A 19 -3.83 -9.24 -16.69
C ALA A 19 -3.28 -8.78 -15.33
N PHE A 20 -3.18 -7.46 -15.09
CA PHE A 20 -2.78 -6.90 -13.79
C PHE A 20 -3.70 -7.39 -12.66
N ALA A 21 -5.02 -7.35 -12.87
CA ALA A 21 -6.00 -7.82 -11.90
C ALA A 21 -5.86 -9.33 -11.62
N GLY A 22 -5.71 -10.14 -12.67
CA GLY A 22 -5.55 -11.59 -12.59
C GLY A 22 -4.32 -12.00 -11.77
N GLU A 23 -3.16 -11.44 -12.11
CA GLU A 23 -1.89 -11.71 -11.42
C GLU A 23 -1.91 -11.22 -9.96
N SER A 24 -2.52 -10.05 -9.70
CA SER A 24 -2.68 -9.52 -8.34
C SER A 24 -3.55 -10.45 -7.47
N GLN A 25 -4.62 -11.00 -8.03
CA GLN A 25 -5.46 -11.98 -7.34
C GLN A 25 -4.71 -13.31 -7.12
N ALA A 26 -3.99 -13.82 -8.14
CA ALA A 26 -3.22 -15.04 -8.04
C ALA A 26 -2.18 -14.95 -6.93
N ARG A 27 -1.42 -13.84 -6.87
CA ARG A 27 -0.47 -13.57 -5.79
C ARG A 27 -1.10 -13.73 -4.41
N ASN A 28 -2.24 -13.09 -4.17
CA ASN A 28 -2.90 -13.15 -2.86
C ASN A 28 -3.42 -14.55 -2.56
N LYS A 29 -4.08 -15.22 -3.53
CA LYS A 29 -4.60 -16.59 -3.39
C LYS A 29 -3.48 -17.58 -3.02
N TYR A 30 -2.34 -17.53 -3.71
CA TYR A 30 -1.23 -18.44 -3.45
C TYR A 30 -0.61 -18.23 -2.06
N THR A 31 -0.56 -17.00 -1.56
CA THR A 31 -0.16 -16.72 -0.17
C THR A 31 -1.12 -17.38 0.84
N TYR A 32 -2.43 -17.34 0.57
CA TYR A 32 -3.43 -18.02 1.42
C TYR A 32 -3.31 -19.54 1.34
N PHE A 33 -3.10 -20.08 0.14
CA PHE A 33 -2.92 -21.53 -0.06
C PHE A 33 -1.65 -22.04 0.62
N ALA A 34 -0.56 -21.28 0.57
CA ALA A 34 0.68 -21.58 1.30
C ALA A 34 0.44 -21.70 2.81
N SER A 35 -0.35 -20.78 3.38
CA SER A 35 -0.70 -20.85 4.80
C SER A 35 -1.46 -22.13 5.17
N VAL A 36 -2.34 -22.60 4.30
CA VAL A 36 -3.06 -23.87 4.51
C VAL A 36 -2.11 -25.07 4.41
N ALA A 37 -1.28 -25.11 3.35
CA ALA A 37 -0.30 -26.20 3.15
C ALA A 37 0.65 -26.32 4.34
N LYS A 38 1.14 -25.19 4.87
CA LYS A 38 2.00 -25.14 6.05
C LYS A 38 1.32 -25.72 7.30
N LYS A 39 0.07 -25.34 7.55
CA LYS A 39 -0.72 -25.87 8.69
C LYS A 39 -0.97 -27.38 8.57
N GLN A 40 -0.98 -27.92 7.37
CA GLN A 40 -1.13 -29.36 7.10
C GLN A 40 0.21 -30.13 7.07
N GLY A 41 1.35 -29.45 7.29
CA GLY A 41 2.68 -30.06 7.31
C GLY A 41 3.32 -30.26 5.94
N PHE A 42 2.79 -29.62 4.89
CA PHE A 42 3.33 -29.70 3.52
C PHE A 42 4.25 -28.51 3.22
N GLU A 43 5.39 -28.44 3.90
CA GLU A 43 6.33 -27.30 3.83
C GLU A 43 6.81 -27.05 2.39
N GLN A 44 7.18 -28.09 1.62
CA GLN A 44 7.60 -27.94 0.23
C GLN A 44 6.50 -27.33 -0.65
N ILE A 45 5.24 -27.74 -0.46
CA ILE A 45 4.11 -27.22 -1.23
C ILE A 45 3.87 -25.75 -0.85
N ALA A 46 3.97 -25.43 0.43
CA ALA A 46 3.86 -24.04 0.91
C ALA A 46 4.92 -23.14 0.29
N ASP A 47 6.18 -23.58 0.25
CA ASP A 47 7.28 -22.82 -0.37
C ASP A 47 7.08 -22.63 -1.87
N LEU A 48 6.58 -23.64 -2.58
CA LEU A 48 6.27 -23.52 -4.00
C LEU A 48 5.15 -22.51 -4.26
N PHE A 49 4.10 -22.50 -3.44
CA PHE A 49 3.07 -21.46 -3.52
C PHE A 49 3.63 -20.05 -3.28
N LEU A 50 4.48 -19.86 -2.25
CA LEU A 50 5.08 -18.56 -1.95
C LEU A 50 6.01 -18.09 -3.09
N LYS A 51 6.83 -19.00 -3.63
CA LYS A 51 7.68 -18.69 -4.78
C LYS A 51 6.86 -18.27 -6.01
N THR A 52 5.77 -18.98 -6.28
CA THR A 52 4.88 -18.63 -7.39
C THR A 52 4.20 -17.29 -7.11
N ALA A 53 3.72 -17.02 -5.88
CA ALA A 53 3.16 -15.73 -5.50
C ALA A 53 4.13 -14.56 -5.75
N ASP A 54 5.41 -14.74 -5.50
CA ASP A 54 6.44 -13.72 -5.81
C ASP A 54 6.65 -13.54 -7.31
N ASN A 55 6.52 -14.59 -8.13
CA ASN A 55 6.56 -14.48 -9.59
C ASN A 55 5.34 -13.67 -10.09
N GLU A 56 4.13 -13.97 -9.60
CA GLU A 56 2.89 -13.26 -10.01
C GLU A 56 2.92 -11.78 -9.61
N LYS A 57 3.57 -11.44 -8.49
CA LYS A 57 3.82 -10.04 -8.12
C LYS A 57 4.66 -9.31 -9.19
N GLU A 58 5.70 -9.94 -9.74
CA GLU A 58 6.52 -9.32 -10.79
C GLU A 58 5.79 -9.26 -12.14
N HIS A 59 4.95 -10.25 -12.47
CA HIS A 59 4.08 -10.20 -13.65
C HIS A 59 3.08 -9.03 -13.53
N ALA A 60 2.35 -8.93 -12.42
CA ALA A 60 1.45 -7.81 -12.15
C ALA A 60 2.14 -6.45 -12.29
N LYS A 61 3.35 -6.32 -11.74
CA LYS A 61 4.15 -5.09 -11.83
C LYS A 61 4.54 -4.74 -13.26
N MET A 62 4.83 -5.73 -14.13
CA MET A 62 5.11 -5.49 -15.54
C MET A 62 3.89 -4.83 -16.23
N TRP A 63 2.71 -5.41 -16.05
CA TRP A 63 1.48 -4.89 -16.65
C TRP A 63 1.10 -3.52 -16.10
N PHE A 64 1.26 -3.33 -14.79
CA PHE A 64 0.99 -2.05 -14.13
C PHE A 64 1.92 -0.93 -14.61
N LYS A 65 3.18 -1.24 -14.93
CA LYS A 65 4.11 -0.27 -15.57
C LYS A 65 3.66 0.13 -16.98
N GLU A 66 3.20 -0.83 -17.81
CA GLU A 66 2.67 -0.52 -19.14
C GLU A 66 1.42 0.40 -19.08
N LEU A 67 0.66 0.31 -17.99
CA LEU A 67 -0.47 1.18 -17.70
C LEU A 67 -0.08 2.54 -17.08
N ASN A 68 1.21 2.85 -16.97
CA ASN A 68 1.73 4.03 -16.26
C ASN A 68 1.27 4.13 -14.79
N GLY A 69 1.00 2.99 -14.17
CA GLY A 69 0.47 2.91 -12.80
C GLY A 69 1.50 3.23 -11.71
N ILE A 70 2.81 3.22 -12.02
CA ILE A 70 3.89 3.49 -11.07
C ILE A 70 4.55 4.82 -11.44
N GLY A 71 4.45 5.79 -10.54
CA GLY A 71 5.08 7.09 -10.64
C GLY A 71 6.19 7.30 -9.60
N ASP A 72 6.54 8.54 -9.35
CA ASP A 72 7.39 8.88 -8.20
C ASP A 72 6.64 8.74 -6.86
N THR A 73 7.31 9.01 -5.75
CA THR A 73 6.70 8.82 -4.41
C THR A 73 5.48 9.70 -4.20
N ALA A 74 5.49 10.96 -4.64
CA ALA A 74 4.36 11.87 -4.48
C ALA A 74 3.17 11.44 -5.34
N GLU A 75 3.42 11.07 -6.60
CA GLU A 75 2.40 10.53 -7.51
C GLU A 75 1.77 9.23 -6.98
N ASN A 76 2.58 8.33 -6.43
CA ASN A 76 2.11 7.07 -5.88
C ASN A 76 1.30 7.28 -4.59
N LEU A 77 1.69 8.23 -3.72
CA LEU A 77 0.92 8.59 -2.53
C LEU A 77 -0.43 9.21 -2.88
N LEU A 78 -0.46 10.08 -3.92
CA LEU A 78 -1.71 10.64 -4.40
C LEU A 78 -2.62 9.55 -4.97
N ALA A 79 -2.09 8.68 -5.82
CA ALA A 79 -2.85 7.59 -6.42
C ALA A 79 -3.42 6.63 -5.36
N ALA A 80 -2.63 6.31 -4.33
CA ALA A 80 -3.10 5.51 -3.21
C ALA A 80 -4.23 6.22 -2.45
N ALA A 81 -4.04 7.50 -2.10
CA ALA A 81 -5.07 8.27 -1.40
C ALA A 81 -6.39 8.38 -2.21
N GLU A 82 -6.32 8.57 -3.52
CA GLU A 82 -7.50 8.60 -4.41
C GLU A 82 -8.19 7.23 -4.49
N GLY A 83 -7.43 6.14 -4.50
CA GLY A 83 -7.96 4.78 -4.47
C GLY A 83 -8.73 4.49 -3.18
N GLU A 84 -8.10 4.72 -2.03
CA GLU A 84 -8.74 4.55 -0.72
C GLU A 84 -9.97 5.45 -0.55
N ASN A 85 -9.90 6.70 -1.06
CA ASN A 85 -11.05 7.60 -1.05
C ASN A 85 -12.25 6.99 -1.80
N TYR A 86 -12.05 6.48 -3.02
CA TYR A 86 -13.11 5.82 -3.77
C TYR A 86 -13.65 4.59 -3.05
N GLU A 87 -12.80 3.80 -2.42
CA GLU A 87 -13.20 2.59 -1.71
C GLU A 87 -14.16 2.90 -0.55
N TRP A 88 -13.87 3.93 0.26
CA TRP A 88 -14.71 4.23 1.41
C TRP A 88 -15.89 5.15 1.13
N THR A 89 -15.81 6.06 0.11
CA THR A 89 -16.92 6.96 -0.22
C THR A 89 -17.99 6.31 -1.09
N ASP A 90 -17.57 5.43 -2.01
CA ASP A 90 -18.43 4.90 -3.07
C ASP A 90 -18.55 3.37 -2.99
N MET A 91 -17.44 2.66 -3.19
CA MET A 91 -17.44 1.20 -3.45
C MET A 91 -18.03 0.41 -2.28
N TYR A 92 -17.50 0.54 -1.08
CA TYR A 92 -17.95 -0.24 0.07
C TYR A 92 -19.32 0.17 0.58
N GLU A 93 -19.71 1.44 0.44
CA GLU A 93 -21.06 1.87 0.80
C GLU A 93 -22.10 1.28 -0.15
N ASP A 94 -21.82 1.24 -1.45
CA ASP A 94 -22.70 0.61 -2.43
C ASP A 94 -22.78 -0.92 -2.25
N PHE A 95 -21.66 -1.56 -1.91
CA PHE A 95 -21.65 -2.98 -1.57
C PHE A 95 -22.45 -3.27 -0.30
N ALA A 96 -22.36 -2.41 0.71
CA ALA A 96 -23.11 -2.56 1.95
C ALA A 96 -24.62 -2.43 1.71
N LYS A 97 -25.06 -1.44 0.92
CA LYS A 97 -26.48 -1.27 0.54
C LYS A 97 -27.01 -2.50 -0.19
N THR A 98 -26.28 -2.97 -1.20
CA THR A 98 -26.65 -4.18 -1.96
C THR A 98 -26.76 -5.40 -1.02
N ALA A 99 -25.79 -5.58 -0.13
CA ALA A 99 -25.81 -6.70 0.81
C ALA A 99 -27.00 -6.62 1.80
N GLU A 100 -27.42 -5.41 2.21
CA GLU A 100 -28.63 -5.22 3.02
C GLU A 100 -29.90 -5.57 2.25
N GLU A 101 -30.02 -5.11 1.01
CA GLU A 101 -31.17 -5.40 0.13
C GLU A 101 -31.31 -6.90 -0.14
N GLU A 102 -30.19 -7.62 -0.25
CA GLU A 102 -30.15 -9.08 -0.44
C GLU A 102 -30.27 -9.87 0.87
N GLY A 103 -30.35 -9.21 2.03
CA GLY A 103 -30.51 -9.84 3.35
C GLY A 103 -29.20 -10.28 4.04
N PHE A 104 -28.04 -9.92 3.51
CA PHE A 104 -26.71 -10.24 4.08
C PHE A 104 -26.23 -9.16 5.05
N THR A 105 -27.01 -8.88 6.09
CA THR A 105 -26.78 -7.75 7.03
C THR A 105 -25.42 -7.80 7.75
N GLU A 106 -24.95 -8.99 8.10
CA GLU A 106 -23.61 -9.13 8.72
C GLU A 106 -22.48 -8.75 7.75
N LEU A 107 -22.64 -9.07 6.46
CA LEU A 107 -21.66 -8.71 5.43
C LEU A 107 -21.71 -7.20 5.14
N ALA A 108 -22.90 -6.61 5.09
CA ALA A 108 -23.10 -5.17 4.96
C ALA A 108 -22.37 -4.41 6.09
N HIS A 109 -22.51 -4.89 7.32
CA HIS A 109 -21.78 -4.31 8.46
C HIS A 109 -20.26 -4.43 8.28
N LYS A 110 -19.75 -5.58 7.82
CA LYS A 110 -18.31 -5.76 7.54
C LYS A 110 -17.82 -4.81 6.46
N PHE A 111 -18.56 -4.59 5.38
CA PHE A 111 -18.21 -3.63 4.35
C PHE A 111 -18.02 -2.21 4.92
N ARG A 112 -18.94 -1.75 5.78
CA ARG A 112 -18.81 -0.43 6.44
C ARG A 112 -17.64 -0.36 7.41
N LEU A 113 -17.32 -1.45 8.12
CA LEU A 113 -16.13 -1.48 8.98
C LEU A 113 -14.85 -1.38 8.17
N VAL A 114 -14.76 -2.05 7.02
CA VAL A 114 -13.62 -1.94 6.12
C VAL A 114 -13.55 -0.52 5.55
N ALA A 115 -14.65 0.07 5.08
CA ALA A 115 -14.69 1.46 4.62
C ALA A 115 -14.11 2.44 5.64
N ALA A 116 -14.38 2.24 6.94
CA ALA A 116 -13.79 3.07 8.00
C ALA A 116 -12.27 2.90 8.11
N ILE A 117 -11.73 1.73 7.78
CA ILE A 117 -10.28 1.47 7.73
C ILE A 117 -9.67 2.20 6.53
N GLU A 118 -10.29 2.11 5.35
CA GLU A 118 -9.79 2.73 4.11
C GLU A 118 -9.77 4.27 4.23
N LYS A 119 -10.73 4.85 4.96
CA LYS A 119 -10.67 6.27 5.33
C LYS A 119 -9.39 6.63 6.10
N HIS A 120 -8.96 5.80 7.06
CA HIS A 120 -7.71 6.04 7.79
C HIS A 120 -6.47 5.83 6.90
N HIS A 121 -6.54 4.93 5.92
CA HIS A 121 -5.46 4.78 4.92
C HIS A 121 -5.35 6.03 4.06
N GLU A 122 -6.47 6.58 3.55
CA GLU A 122 -6.48 7.84 2.82
C GLU A 122 -5.87 8.98 3.65
N GLU A 123 -6.34 9.20 4.87
CA GLU A 123 -5.83 10.24 5.77
C GLU A 123 -4.30 10.12 5.95
N ARG A 124 -3.80 8.90 6.12
CA ARG A 124 -2.37 8.60 6.22
C ARG A 124 -1.61 8.97 4.95
N TYR A 125 -2.08 8.53 3.78
CA TYR A 125 -1.40 8.82 2.51
C TYR A 125 -1.41 10.31 2.18
N ARG A 126 -2.50 11.03 2.46
CA ARG A 126 -2.55 12.48 2.29
C ARG A 126 -1.60 13.22 3.23
N ALA A 127 -1.46 12.76 4.47
CA ALA A 127 -0.50 13.35 5.41
C ALA A 127 0.94 13.11 4.96
N LEU A 128 1.26 11.90 4.46
CA LEU A 128 2.58 11.57 3.92
C LEU A 128 2.88 12.37 2.64
N LEU A 129 1.91 12.50 1.74
CA LEU A 129 2.04 13.33 0.54
C LEU A 129 2.38 14.78 0.91
N ARG A 130 1.65 15.37 1.82
CA ARG A 130 1.94 16.72 2.32
C ARG A 130 3.38 16.83 2.85
N ASN A 131 3.83 15.86 3.64
CA ASN A 131 5.22 15.87 4.14
C ASN A 131 6.27 15.84 3.03
N VAL A 132 6.00 15.11 1.93
CA VAL A 132 6.88 15.08 0.75
C VAL A 132 6.88 16.43 0.05
N GLU A 133 5.70 16.98 -0.24
CA GLU A 133 5.52 18.25 -0.96
C GLU A 133 6.09 19.46 -0.21
N THR A 134 6.02 19.44 1.13
CA THR A 134 6.53 20.53 1.99
C THR A 134 7.96 20.29 2.49
N ALA A 135 8.63 19.23 2.02
CA ALA A 135 9.96 18.82 2.48
C ALA A 135 10.04 18.60 4.01
N GLU A 136 8.95 18.12 4.60
CA GLU A 136 8.83 17.88 6.05
C GLU A 136 9.08 16.42 6.45
N VAL A 137 9.51 15.54 5.55
CA VAL A 137 9.77 14.12 5.89
C VAL A 137 10.86 14.03 6.96
N PHE A 138 11.96 14.78 6.80
CA PHE A 138 13.12 14.75 7.70
C PHE A 138 13.33 16.07 8.46
N LYS A 139 12.40 17.03 8.32
CA LYS A 139 12.44 18.32 8.96
C LYS A 139 11.05 18.73 9.44
N ARG A 140 10.99 19.43 10.58
CA ARG A 140 9.74 19.93 11.15
C ARG A 140 9.91 21.38 11.64
N SER A 141 8.80 22.10 11.69
CA SER A 141 8.78 23.45 12.31
C SER A 141 9.06 23.41 13.81
N GLU A 142 8.69 22.30 14.47
CA GLU A 142 8.88 22.04 15.88
C GLU A 142 10.00 21.03 16.14
N ILE A 143 10.51 21.02 17.36
CA ILE A 143 11.45 20.00 17.84
C ILE A 143 10.72 18.65 17.89
N LYS A 144 11.31 17.64 17.27
CA LYS A 144 10.86 16.24 17.30
C LYS A 144 11.98 15.34 17.82
N VAL A 145 11.58 14.15 18.22
CA VAL A 145 12.49 13.05 18.53
C VAL A 145 12.61 12.20 17.27
N TRP A 146 13.81 12.04 16.76
CA TRP A 146 14.12 11.25 15.57
C TRP A 146 14.80 9.96 15.97
N GLU A 147 14.44 8.87 15.34
CA GLU A 147 15.05 7.56 15.54
C GLU A 147 15.63 7.01 14.24
N CYS A 148 16.84 6.48 14.32
CA CYS A 148 17.47 5.76 13.22
C CYS A 148 16.89 4.34 13.15
N ARG A 149 16.16 4.01 12.09
CA ARG A 149 15.52 2.70 11.85
C ARG A 149 16.49 1.53 11.77
N ASN A 150 17.80 1.80 11.55
CA ASN A 150 18.81 0.75 11.50
C ASN A 150 19.38 0.39 12.88
N CYS A 151 19.71 1.38 13.72
CA CYS A 151 20.41 1.11 14.98
C CYS A 151 19.69 1.63 16.23
N GLY A 152 18.53 2.27 16.11
CA GLY A 152 17.79 2.81 17.25
C GLY A 152 18.36 4.10 17.85
N HIS A 153 19.37 4.74 17.22
CA HIS A 153 19.95 5.98 17.74
C HIS A 153 18.90 7.11 17.74
N ILE A 154 18.78 7.76 18.89
CA ILE A 154 17.79 8.83 19.12
C ILE A 154 18.48 10.21 19.04
N VAL A 155 17.85 11.14 18.32
CA VAL A 155 18.28 12.54 18.21
C VAL A 155 17.08 13.45 18.44
N VAL A 156 17.28 14.55 19.17
CA VAL A 156 16.25 15.56 19.44
C VAL A 156 16.57 16.83 18.64
N GLY A 157 15.67 17.28 17.80
CA GLY A 157 15.90 18.46 16.97
C GLY A 157 14.76 18.72 15.99
N LYS A 158 14.87 19.81 15.24
CA LYS A 158 13.90 20.14 14.18
C LYS A 158 14.14 19.33 12.91
N GLU A 159 15.30 18.74 12.76
CA GLU A 159 15.74 18.03 11.56
C GLU A 159 16.49 16.76 11.94
N ALA A 160 16.29 15.69 11.19
CA ALA A 160 17.03 14.46 11.31
C ALA A 160 18.47 14.68 10.77
N PRO A 161 19.50 14.08 11.38
CA PRO A 161 20.88 14.18 10.89
C PRO A 161 21.02 13.68 9.45
N GLU A 162 21.86 14.31 8.64
CA GLU A 162 22.18 13.83 7.28
C GLU A 162 22.77 12.42 7.28
N VAL A 163 23.56 12.12 8.33
CA VAL A 163 24.19 10.80 8.54
C VAL A 163 24.06 10.43 10.01
N CYS A 164 23.66 9.20 10.28
CA CYS A 164 23.61 8.67 11.63
C CYS A 164 25.01 8.58 12.25
N PRO A 165 25.29 9.25 13.40
CA PRO A 165 26.63 9.26 13.99
C PRO A 165 27.05 7.91 14.57
N VAL A 166 26.15 6.96 14.72
CA VAL A 166 26.42 5.64 15.31
C VAL A 166 26.68 4.59 14.21
N CYS A 167 25.85 4.54 13.18
CA CYS A 167 25.92 3.45 12.18
C CYS A 167 26.17 3.93 10.74
N ASN A 168 26.39 5.23 10.52
CA ASN A 168 26.69 5.86 9.24
C ASN A 168 25.61 5.68 8.15
N HIS A 169 24.38 5.29 8.50
CA HIS A 169 23.27 5.27 7.56
C HIS A 169 22.82 6.69 7.24
N PRO A 170 22.37 6.95 6.00
CA PRO A 170 21.94 8.28 5.57
C PRO A 170 20.64 8.72 6.26
N GLN A 171 20.30 10.00 6.15
CA GLN A 171 19.10 10.63 6.71
C GLN A 171 17.80 9.86 6.38
N SER A 172 17.74 9.20 5.23
CA SER A 172 16.60 8.36 4.80
C SER A 172 16.25 7.22 5.75
N TYR A 173 17.15 6.89 6.69
CA TYR A 173 16.90 5.89 7.73
C TYR A 173 16.27 6.47 9.00
N PHE A 174 16.10 7.79 9.09
CA PHE A 174 15.44 8.39 10.25
C PHE A 174 13.93 8.48 10.06
N GLU A 175 13.24 8.33 11.17
CA GLU A 175 11.80 8.59 11.30
C GLU A 175 11.50 9.32 12.60
N ILE A 176 10.31 9.91 12.73
CA ILE A 176 9.86 10.46 14.01
C ILE A 176 9.61 9.28 14.95
N HIS A 177 10.30 9.30 16.10
CA HIS A 177 10.15 8.29 17.13
C HIS A 177 8.71 8.26 17.67
N ALA A 178 8.09 7.08 17.67
CA ALA A 178 6.75 6.85 18.21
C ALA A 178 6.84 6.01 19.49
N VAL A 179 6.27 6.52 20.58
CA VAL A 179 6.11 5.77 21.83
C VAL A 179 4.72 5.16 21.83
N ASN A 180 4.63 3.84 21.79
CA ASN A 180 3.38 3.10 21.74
C ASN A 180 3.28 1.97 22.78
N TYR A 181 4.07 2.07 23.86
CA TYR A 181 4.16 1.13 24.98
C TYR A 181 4.06 1.87 26.32
#